data_27be839e3137be9b1a64ce19dba071c9
#
_entry.id   27be839e3137be9b1a64ce19dba071c9
#
_cell.length_a   1.000
_cell.length_b   1.000
_cell.length_c   1.000
_cell.angle_alpha   90.00
_cell.angle_beta   90.00
_cell.angle_gamma   90.00
#
_symmetry.space_group_name_H-M   'P 1'
#
loop_
_entity.id
_entity.type
_entity.pdbx_description
1 polymer ?
#
loop_
_entity_poly.entity_id
_entity_poly.type
_entity_poly.pdbx_seq_one_letter_code
_entity_poly.pdbx_strand_id
1 'polypeptide(L)'
;ADPAGVQVNAGSPYKNVKDLLTAIKANPGKFKASGTGQGGIWHLALAGMLKDQGIDPSTVPWVPSNGAAPGLQDLMAGGVDIAPVSLPEARSLIDAGKVRSLAIMNETPSALYPKVPTLKAAIGSNWTMAAWRGVVAPKGLPKPIQEKLAAAMKKIAASKEYNNFMGSRGFGVIYAPSNEFAAFMAKSNTGLGATMKAVGLIK
;
A
#
# COMPACT_ATOMS: atom_id res chain seq x y z
N ALA A 1 6.46 5.30 -5.81
CA ALA A 1 5.49 4.32 -5.31
C ALA A 1 5.63 4.14 -3.80
N ASP A 2 4.51 3.94 -3.12
CA ASP A 2 4.46 3.68 -1.68
C ASP A 2 3.92 2.29 -1.45
N PRO A 3 4.77 1.29 -1.21
CA PRO A 3 4.31 -0.05 -0.93
C PRO A 3 3.47 -0.13 0.35
N ALA A 4 2.40 -0.91 0.30
CA ALA A 4 1.59 -1.23 1.46
C ALA A 4 2.42 -1.99 2.50
N GLY A 5 2.16 -1.75 3.77
CA GLY A 5 2.70 -2.55 4.87
C GLY A 5 1.57 -3.28 5.59
N VAL A 6 1.91 -4.10 6.55
CA VAL A 6 0.96 -4.75 7.45
C VAL A 6 1.25 -4.24 8.86
N GLN A 7 0.52 -3.20 9.27
CA GLN A 7 0.68 -2.57 10.57
C GLN A 7 -0.31 -3.14 11.58
N VAL A 8 0.18 -3.41 12.78
CA VAL A 8 -0.62 -3.76 13.96
C VAL A 8 -0.21 -2.90 15.14
N ASN A 9 -1.06 -2.77 16.15
CA ASN A 9 -0.68 -2.14 17.41
C ASN A 9 0.53 -2.88 18.01
N ALA A 10 1.53 -2.16 18.52
CA ALA A 10 2.75 -2.77 19.09
C ALA A 10 2.46 -3.69 20.28
N GLY A 11 1.37 -3.44 21.04
CA GLY A 11 0.87 -4.28 22.11
C GLY A 11 0.18 -5.57 21.64
N SER A 12 -0.08 -5.71 20.32
CA SER A 12 -0.67 -6.90 19.73
C SER A 12 0.20 -8.15 19.98
N PRO A 13 -0.41 -9.32 20.18
CA PRO A 13 0.33 -10.58 20.35
C PRO A 13 1.08 -11.02 19.09
N TYR A 14 0.69 -10.49 17.91
CA TYR A 14 1.25 -10.91 16.62
C TYR A 14 2.63 -10.29 16.41
N LYS A 15 3.67 -11.14 16.28
CA LYS A 15 5.06 -10.71 16.11
C LYS A 15 5.52 -10.72 14.65
N ASN A 16 4.82 -11.44 13.79
CA ASN A 16 5.07 -11.56 12.36
C ASN A 16 3.75 -11.75 11.61
N VAL A 17 3.80 -11.61 10.28
CA VAL A 17 2.62 -11.70 9.43
C VAL A 17 2.02 -13.11 9.40
N LYS A 18 2.83 -14.16 9.58
CA LYS A 18 2.35 -15.57 9.61
C LYS A 18 1.44 -15.81 10.81
N ASP A 19 1.82 -15.33 12.00
CA ASP A 19 1.00 -15.45 13.21
C ASP A 19 -0.33 -14.73 13.02
N LEU A 20 -0.32 -13.52 12.46
CA LEU A 20 -1.53 -12.76 12.17
C LEU A 20 -2.45 -13.51 11.20
N LEU A 21 -1.94 -14.02 10.09
CA LEU A 21 -2.72 -14.76 9.09
C LEU A 21 -3.30 -16.06 9.67
N THR A 22 -2.53 -16.76 10.51
CA THR A 22 -3.01 -17.94 11.22
C THR A 22 -4.18 -17.60 12.14
N ALA A 23 -4.07 -16.50 12.89
CA ALA A 23 -5.14 -16.04 13.76
C ALA A 23 -6.40 -15.61 13.00
N ILE A 24 -6.24 -14.93 11.84
CA ILE A 24 -7.36 -14.55 10.96
C ILE A 24 -8.08 -15.81 10.45
N LYS A 25 -7.33 -16.81 9.96
CA LYS A 25 -7.92 -18.08 9.49
C LYS A 25 -8.72 -18.80 10.58
N ALA A 26 -8.21 -18.79 11.80
CA ALA A 26 -8.86 -19.46 12.93
C ALA A 26 -10.08 -18.69 13.46
N ASN A 27 -10.20 -17.40 13.18
CA ASN A 27 -11.24 -16.52 13.73
C ASN A 27 -11.83 -15.61 12.66
N PRO A 28 -12.55 -16.12 11.64
CA PRO A 28 -13.14 -15.32 10.59
C PRO A 28 -14.13 -14.29 11.17
N GLY A 29 -14.07 -13.04 10.69
CA GLY A 29 -14.93 -11.95 11.14
C GLY A 29 -14.49 -11.24 12.44
N LYS A 30 -13.49 -11.77 13.15
CA LYS A 30 -13.01 -11.18 14.42
C LYS A 30 -12.11 -9.96 14.19
N PHE A 31 -11.30 -9.97 13.15
CA PHE A 31 -10.34 -8.91 12.84
C PHE A 31 -10.99 -7.84 11.97
N LYS A 32 -10.65 -6.57 12.21
CA LYS A 32 -11.06 -5.43 11.40
C LYS A 32 -9.85 -4.68 10.88
N ALA A 33 -10.00 -4.05 9.74
CA ALA A 33 -8.93 -3.25 9.15
C ALA A 33 -9.43 -1.89 8.66
N SER A 34 -8.53 -0.90 8.62
CA SER A 34 -8.81 0.46 8.14
C SER A 34 -7.57 1.08 7.47
N GLY A 35 -7.74 2.21 6.77
CA GLY A 35 -6.63 2.95 6.16
C GLY A 35 -7.03 3.87 5.02
N THR A 36 -8.16 3.62 4.37
CA THR A 36 -8.76 4.47 3.31
C THR A 36 -10.26 4.23 3.24
N GLY A 37 -10.95 4.90 2.30
CA GLY A 37 -12.31 4.53 1.91
C GLY A 37 -12.38 3.09 1.39
N GLN A 38 -13.57 2.51 1.42
CA GLN A 38 -13.81 1.17 0.90
C GLN A 38 -13.47 1.09 -0.61
N GLY A 39 -12.77 0.04 -1.02
CA GLY A 39 -12.25 -0.08 -2.39
C GLY A 39 -11.00 0.75 -2.67
N GLY A 40 -10.52 1.53 -1.70
CA GLY A 40 -9.27 2.26 -1.81
C GLY A 40 -8.04 1.34 -1.80
N ILE A 41 -6.87 1.93 -2.11
CA ILE A 41 -5.64 1.15 -2.36
C ILE A 41 -5.25 0.26 -1.18
N TRP A 42 -5.40 0.73 0.06
CA TRP A 42 -5.04 -0.05 1.25
C TRP A 42 -6.03 -1.19 1.52
N HIS A 43 -7.33 -0.97 1.24
CA HIS A 43 -8.31 -2.06 1.29
C HIS A 43 -7.94 -3.16 0.29
N LEU A 44 -7.65 -2.80 -0.96
CA LEU A 44 -7.29 -3.75 -2.00
C LEU A 44 -5.93 -4.44 -1.73
N ALA A 45 -5.01 -3.74 -1.08
CA ALA A 45 -3.73 -4.32 -0.64
C ALA A 45 -3.94 -5.47 0.34
N LEU A 46 -4.74 -5.25 1.37
CA LEU A 46 -5.07 -6.29 2.35
C LEU A 46 -5.87 -7.42 1.70
N ALA A 47 -6.91 -7.08 0.95
CA ALA A 47 -7.79 -8.06 0.32
C ALA A 47 -7.04 -9.00 -0.64
N GLY A 48 -6.12 -8.44 -1.44
CA GLY A 48 -5.29 -9.23 -2.33
C GLY A 48 -4.30 -10.12 -1.57
N MET A 49 -3.70 -9.63 -0.49
CA MET A 49 -2.84 -10.43 0.37
C MET A 49 -3.60 -11.61 0.99
N LEU A 50 -4.80 -11.37 1.53
CA LEU A 50 -5.63 -12.43 2.11
C LEU A 50 -5.99 -13.48 1.07
N LYS A 51 -6.45 -13.04 -0.12
CA LYS A 51 -6.79 -13.92 -1.23
C LYS A 51 -5.58 -14.75 -1.69
N ASP A 52 -4.41 -14.15 -1.84
CA ASP A 52 -3.15 -14.83 -2.20
C ASP A 52 -2.81 -15.95 -1.20
N GLN A 53 -3.19 -15.77 0.07
CA GLN A 53 -2.99 -16.75 1.14
C GLN A 53 -4.19 -17.70 1.34
N GLY A 54 -5.12 -17.72 0.38
CA GLY A 54 -6.31 -18.59 0.45
C GLY A 54 -7.28 -18.24 1.59
N ILE A 55 -7.31 -16.98 1.99
CA ILE A 55 -8.26 -16.44 2.98
C ILE A 55 -9.30 -15.61 2.24
N ASP A 56 -10.57 -15.83 2.55
CA ASP A 56 -11.65 -14.98 2.04
C ASP A 56 -11.48 -13.55 2.62
N PRO A 57 -11.27 -12.53 1.78
CA PRO A 57 -11.11 -11.16 2.25
C PRO A 57 -12.28 -10.61 3.08
N SER A 58 -13.50 -11.13 2.86
CA SER A 58 -14.69 -10.73 3.62
C SER A 58 -14.62 -11.11 5.10
N THR A 59 -13.72 -12.03 5.47
CA THR A 59 -13.49 -12.43 6.87
C THR A 59 -12.75 -11.37 7.69
N VAL A 60 -12.22 -10.31 7.04
CA VAL A 60 -11.63 -9.14 7.71
C VAL A 60 -12.43 -7.90 7.29
N PRO A 61 -13.53 -7.56 7.99
CA PRO A 61 -14.33 -6.39 7.68
C PRO A 61 -13.49 -5.11 7.57
N TRP A 62 -13.73 -4.35 6.49
CA TRP A 62 -13.10 -3.07 6.27
C TRP A 62 -13.88 -1.94 6.92
N VAL A 63 -13.22 -1.15 7.75
CA VAL A 63 -13.75 0.07 8.36
C VAL A 63 -13.25 1.27 7.54
N PRO A 64 -14.12 1.94 6.76
CA PRO A 64 -13.69 3.05 5.91
C PRO A 64 -13.17 4.23 6.75
N SER A 65 -12.11 4.88 6.25
CA SER A 65 -11.54 6.10 6.85
C SER A 65 -11.14 7.11 5.78
N ASN A 66 -11.02 8.38 6.17
CA ASN A 66 -10.57 9.46 5.30
C ASN A 66 -9.03 9.49 5.19
N GLY A 67 -8.42 8.36 4.81
CA GLY A 67 -6.99 8.22 4.64
C GLY A 67 -6.29 7.46 5.76
N ALA A 68 -4.96 7.37 5.66
CA ALA A 68 -4.13 6.55 6.56
C ALA A 68 -4.13 7.06 8.01
N ALA A 69 -4.09 8.38 8.22
CA ALA A 69 -3.97 8.96 9.56
C ALA A 69 -5.16 8.61 10.47
N PRO A 70 -6.45 8.79 10.07
CA PRO A 70 -7.58 8.33 10.87
C PRO A 70 -7.59 6.82 11.08
N GLY A 71 -7.24 6.00 10.05
CA GLY A 71 -7.15 4.55 10.20
C GLY A 71 -6.09 4.12 11.20
N LEU A 72 -4.94 4.80 11.26
CA LEU A 72 -3.90 4.56 12.26
C LEU A 72 -4.32 5.01 13.66
N GLN A 73 -5.09 6.10 13.79
CA GLN A 73 -5.68 6.50 15.07
C GLN A 73 -6.63 5.43 15.60
N ASP A 74 -7.46 4.87 14.72
CA ASP A 74 -8.40 3.80 15.04
C ASP A 74 -7.65 2.51 15.46
N LEU A 75 -6.55 2.19 14.78
CA LEU A 75 -5.63 1.11 15.18
C LEU A 75 -5.06 1.33 16.59
N MET A 76 -4.69 2.55 16.91
CA MET A 76 -4.15 2.89 18.24
C MET A 76 -5.21 2.84 19.34
N ALA A 77 -6.45 3.19 19.02
CA ALA A 77 -7.60 3.14 19.92
C ALA A 77 -8.17 1.71 20.09
N GLY A 78 -7.73 0.74 19.28
CA GLY A 78 -8.23 -0.63 19.30
C GLY A 78 -9.58 -0.81 18.56
N GLY A 79 -10.01 0.17 17.78
CA GLY A 79 -11.21 0.07 16.93
C GLY A 79 -11.00 -0.86 15.74
N VAL A 80 -9.76 -0.98 15.26
CA VAL A 80 -9.33 -1.95 14.25
C VAL A 80 -8.04 -2.66 14.68
N ASP A 81 -7.76 -3.81 14.06
CA ASP A 81 -6.60 -4.66 14.38
C ASP A 81 -5.45 -4.47 13.40
N ILE A 82 -5.76 -4.05 12.16
CA ILE A 82 -4.83 -3.99 11.04
C ILE A 82 -4.98 -2.65 10.30
N ALA A 83 -3.85 -2.02 9.97
CA ALA A 83 -3.80 -0.88 9.05
C ALA A 83 -2.79 -1.17 7.93
N PRO A 84 -3.23 -1.54 6.72
CA PRO A 84 -2.32 -1.91 5.63
C PRO A 84 -1.78 -0.68 4.87
N VAL A 85 -1.53 0.41 5.58
CA VAL A 85 -1.00 1.66 5.03
C VAL A 85 0.51 1.54 4.75
N SER A 86 1.08 2.50 4.02
CA SER A 86 2.53 2.47 3.75
C SER A 86 3.35 2.75 5.03
N LEU A 87 4.62 2.30 5.04
CA LEU A 87 5.52 2.56 6.16
C LEU A 87 5.77 4.06 6.39
N PRO A 88 5.96 4.89 5.33
CA PRO A 88 6.06 6.34 5.49
C PRO A 88 4.86 6.99 6.17
N GLU A 89 3.63 6.55 5.88
CA GLU A 89 2.42 7.06 6.53
C GLU A 89 2.35 6.68 8.02
N ALA A 90 2.84 5.49 8.38
CA ALA A 90 2.88 5.01 9.75
C ALA A 90 4.16 5.42 10.52
N ARG A 91 5.10 6.12 9.87
CA ARG A 91 6.46 6.38 10.36
C ARG A 91 6.51 6.91 11.80
N SER A 92 5.76 7.94 12.11
CA SER A 92 5.77 8.55 13.44
C SER A 92 5.36 7.56 14.55
N LEU A 93 4.45 6.64 14.25
CA LEU A 93 3.99 5.63 15.20
C LEU A 93 4.95 4.43 15.27
N ILE A 94 5.59 4.08 14.15
CA ILE A 94 6.63 3.04 14.12
C ILE A 94 7.85 3.50 14.93
N ASP A 95 8.34 4.71 14.66
CA ASP A 95 9.51 5.29 15.35
C ASP A 95 9.24 5.50 16.83
N ALA A 96 8.01 5.80 17.22
CA ALA A 96 7.56 5.87 18.61
C ALA A 96 7.31 4.51 19.28
N GLY A 97 7.51 3.38 18.56
CA GLY A 97 7.27 2.04 19.07
C GLY A 97 5.80 1.71 19.38
N LYS A 98 4.86 2.49 18.87
CA LYS A 98 3.41 2.31 19.08
C LYS A 98 2.77 1.38 18.06
N VAL A 99 3.36 1.27 16.88
CA VAL A 99 2.92 0.41 15.78
C VAL A 99 4.07 -0.51 15.39
N ARG A 100 3.74 -1.75 15.07
CA ARG A 100 4.66 -2.75 14.53
C ARG A 100 4.29 -3.06 13.09
N SER A 101 5.26 -2.94 12.18
CA SER A 101 5.12 -3.39 10.80
C SER A 101 5.56 -4.84 10.67
N LEU A 102 4.65 -5.73 10.31
CA LEU A 102 4.90 -7.17 10.22
C LEU A 102 5.49 -7.59 8.89
N ALA A 103 5.16 -6.88 7.81
CA ALA A 103 5.69 -7.10 6.47
C ALA A 103 5.43 -5.88 5.57
N ILE A 104 6.10 -5.86 4.41
CA ILE A 104 5.87 -4.90 3.32
C ILE A 104 5.50 -5.65 2.04
N MET A 105 4.53 -5.11 1.29
CA MET A 105 4.04 -5.67 0.02
C MET A 105 4.86 -5.13 -1.16
N ASN A 106 6.14 -5.38 -1.13
CA ASN A 106 7.10 -4.94 -2.14
C ASN A 106 8.05 -6.08 -2.50
N GLU A 107 8.71 -5.97 -3.64
CA GLU A 107 9.74 -6.95 -4.06
C GLU A 107 11.01 -6.86 -3.21
N THR A 108 11.32 -5.65 -2.73
CA THR A 108 12.51 -5.36 -1.91
C THR A 108 12.12 -4.74 -0.56
N PRO A 109 12.94 -4.93 0.49
CA PRO A 109 12.73 -4.25 1.78
C PRO A 109 12.74 -2.72 1.65
N SER A 110 12.11 -2.05 2.60
CA SER A 110 12.18 -0.59 2.71
C SER A 110 13.59 -0.14 3.10
N ALA A 111 14.10 0.90 2.43
CA ALA A 111 15.39 1.50 2.82
C ALA A 111 15.35 2.12 4.23
N LEU A 112 14.21 2.67 4.66
CA LEU A 112 14.04 3.23 6.01
C LEU A 112 13.88 2.14 7.09
N TYR A 113 13.27 1.02 6.75
CA TYR A 113 12.96 -0.06 7.68
C TYR A 113 13.45 -1.40 7.12
N PRO A 114 14.76 -1.60 6.96
CA PRO A 114 15.33 -2.79 6.31
C PRO A 114 15.06 -4.10 7.09
N LYS A 115 14.68 -3.99 8.37
CA LYS A 115 14.29 -5.12 9.21
C LYS A 115 12.85 -5.59 9.00
N VAL A 116 12.01 -4.79 8.33
CA VAL A 116 10.64 -5.20 7.99
C VAL A 116 10.72 -6.10 6.75
N PRO A 117 10.34 -7.38 6.86
CA PRO A 117 10.48 -8.32 5.75
C PRO A 117 9.47 -8.02 4.63
N THR A 118 9.80 -8.42 3.40
CA THR A 118 8.81 -8.51 2.33
C THR A 118 7.86 -9.67 2.58
N LEU A 119 6.66 -9.66 1.99
CA LEU A 119 5.76 -10.83 2.05
C LEU A 119 6.42 -12.09 1.48
N LYS A 120 7.26 -11.94 0.44
CA LYS A 120 8.01 -13.06 -0.12
C LYS A 120 8.95 -13.69 0.90
N ALA A 121 9.70 -12.88 1.64
CA ALA A 121 10.61 -13.36 2.67
C ALA A 121 9.88 -13.96 3.89
N ALA A 122 8.73 -13.37 4.27
CA ALA A 122 8.00 -13.76 5.47
C ALA A 122 7.10 -14.99 5.28
N ILE A 123 6.45 -15.12 4.12
CA ILE A 123 5.39 -16.13 3.86
C ILE A 123 5.43 -16.71 2.45
N GLY A 124 6.47 -16.45 1.65
CA GLY A 124 6.59 -16.96 0.28
C GLY A 124 5.66 -16.30 -0.75
N SER A 125 4.90 -15.27 -0.39
CA SER A 125 3.95 -14.59 -1.25
C SER A 125 4.65 -13.64 -2.22
N ASN A 126 4.29 -13.69 -3.49
CA ASN A 126 4.71 -12.70 -4.50
C ASN A 126 3.71 -11.53 -4.63
N TRP A 127 2.70 -11.44 -3.77
CA TRP A 127 1.77 -10.32 -3.77
C TRP A 127 2.48 -9.01 -3.44
N THR A 128 2.32 -8.04 -4.33
CA THR A 128 2.82 -6.67 -4.16
C THR A 128 1.70 -5.68 -4.40
N MET A 129 1.68 -4.60 -3.64
CA MET A 129 0.74 -3.51 -3.82
C MET A 129 1.35 -2.20 -3.34
N ALA A 130 1.23 -1.16 -4.14
CA ALA A 130 1.73 0.17 -3.79
C ALA A 130 0.77 1.25 -4.26
N ALA A 131 0.62 2.29 -3.47
CA ALA A 131 0.04 3.53 -3.95
C ALA A 131 1.03 4.20 -4.92
N TRP A 132 0.52 4.68 -6.03
CA TRP A 132 1.30 5.40 -7.04
C TRP A 132 0.65 6.74 -7.35
N ARG A 133 1.46 7.66 -7.85
CA ARG A 133 1.01 8.99 -8.25
C ARG A 133 1.55 9.29 -9.65
N GLY A 134 0.74 9.96 -10.44
CA GLY A 134 1.11 10.36 -11.79
C GLY A 134 0.49 11.70 -12.16
N VAL A 135 1.03 12.32 -13.18
CA VAL A 135 0.49 13.56 -13.77
C VAL A 135 -0.19 13.19 -15.07
N VAL A 136 -1.43 13.62 -15.23
CA VAL A 136 -2.23 13.44 -16.44
C VAL A 136 -2.64 14.80 -17.00
N ALA A 137 -2.97 14.83 -18.29
CA ALA A 137 -3.45 16.00 -18.97
C ALA A 137 -4.74 15.69 -19.73
N PRO A 138 -5.55 16.70 -20.09
CA PRO A 138 -6.73 16.50 -20.91
C PRO A 138 -6.41 15.82 -22.24
N LYS A 139 -7.36 15.02 -22.74
CA LYS A 139 -7.23 14.43 -24.08
C LYS A 139 -7.15 15.54 -25.12
N GLY A 140 -6.23 15.38 -26.10
CA GLY A 140 -6.04 16.35 -27.16
C GLY A 140 -5.06 17.48 -26.84
N LEU A 141 -4.31 17.38 -25.71
CA LEU A 141 -3.22 18.33 -25.46
C LEU A 141 -2.26 18.35 -26.65
N PRO A 142 -1.91 19.54 -27.21
CA PRO A 142 -0.98 19.64 -28.33
C PRO A 142 0.37 18.97 -28.03
N LYS A 143 0.87 18.19 -28.99
CA LYS A 143 2.09 17.39 -28.83
C LYS A 143 3.30 18.18 -28.31
N PRO A 144 3.60 19.42 -28.79
CA PRO A 144 4.72 20.20 -28.28
C PRO A 144 4.59 20.53 -26.78
N ILE A 145 3.35 20.78 -26.31
CA ILE A 145 3.09 21.03 -24.87
C ILE A 145 3.27 19.75 -24.08
N GLN A 146 2.77 18.62 -24.56
CA GLN A 146 2.95 17.32 -23.93
C GLN A 146 4.43 16.96 -23.78
N GLU A 147 5.24 17.17 -24.82
CA GLU A 147 6.68 16.89 -24.80
C GLU A 147 7.42 17.79 -23.82
N LYS A 148 7.06 19.08 -23.78
CA LYS A 148 7.64 20.04 -22.81
C LYS A 148 7.34 19.65 -21.36
N LEU A 149 6.10 19.26 -21.06
CA LEU A 149 5.70 18.81 -19.73
C LEU A 149 6.40 17.50 -19.35
N ALA A 150 6.46 16.53 -20.25
CA ALA A 150 7.13 15.26 -20.01
C ALA A 150 8.64 15.46 -19.74
N ALA A 151 9.31 16.34 -20.50
CA ALA A 151 10.70 16.68 -20.27
C ALA A 151 10.91 17.33 -18.90
N ALA A 152 10.03 18.26 -18.50
CA ALA A 152 10.08 18.90 -17.20
C ALA A 152 9.91 17.87 -16.06
N MET A 153 8.93 16.96 -16.16
CA MET A 153 8.71 15.90 -15.17
C MET A 153 9.92 14.96 -15.06
N LYS A 154 10.51 14.57 -16.19
CA LYS A 154 11.74 13.76 -16.21
C LYS A 154 12.89 14.46 -15.48
N LYS A 155 13.11 15.75 -15.76
CA LYS A 155 14.14 16.55 -15.11
C LYS A 155 13.93 16.65 -13.60
N ILE A 156 12.69 16.90 -13.16
CA ILE A 156 12.33 16.96 -11.73
C ILE A 156 12.58 15.60 -11.06
N ALA A 157 12.07 14.52 -11.63
CA ALA A 157 12.24 13.18 -11.06
C ALA A 157 13.72 12.74 -10.95
N ALA A 158 14.58 13.24 -11.84
CA ALA A 158 16.02 12.98 -11.82
C ALA A 158 16.81 13.94 -10.92
N SER A 159 16.20 15.01 -10.41
CA SER A 159 16.91 16.00 -9.61
C SER A 159 17.29 15.48 -8.22
N LYS A 160 18.47 15.86 -7.75
CA LYS A 160 18.95 15.55 -6.40
C LYS A 160 18.00 16.08 -5.32
N GLU A 161 17.50 17.29 -5.50
CA GLU A 161 16.59 17.96 -4.58
C GLU A 161 15.31 17.14 -4.37
N TYR A 162 14.66 16.73 -5.46
CA TYR A 162 13.43 15.92 -5.40
C TYR A 162 13.70 14.54 -4.77
N ASN A 163 14.77 13.86 -5.17
CA ASN A 163 15.12 12.56 -4.62
C ASN A 163 15.48 12.63 -3.14
N ASN A 164 16.22 13.65 -2.71
CA ASN A 164 16.52 13.86 -1.29
C ASN A 164 15.25 14.17 -0.48
N PHE A 165 14.36 15.02 -1.00
CA PHE A 165 13.09 15.33 -0.37
C PHE A 165 12.22 14.08 -0.20
N MET A 166 12.06 13.29 -1.24
CA MET A 166 11.27 12.05 -1.20
C MET A 166 11.92 11.00 -0.28
N GLY A 167 13.23 10.78 -0.44
CA GLY A 167 13.98 9.82 0.37
C GLY A 167 13.97 10.13 1.86
N SER A 168 14.09 11.41 2.26
CA SER A 168 14.02 11.83 3.66
C SER A 168 12.67 11.51 4.32
N ARG A 169 11.61 11.36 3.51
CA ARG A 169 10.26 10.98 3.94
C ARG A 169 9.98 9.48 3.79
N GLY A 170 10.91 8.73 3.21
CA GLY A 170 10.78 7.30 2.98
C GLY A 170 9.99 6.91 1.73
N PHE A 171 9.70 7.88 0.87
CA PHE A 171 9.02 7.62 -0.39
C PHE A 171 10.00 7.20 -1.48
N GLY A 172 9.65 6.16 -2.25
CA GLY A 172 10.39 5.78 -3.44
C GLY A 172 10.04 6.65 -4.64
N VAL A 173 11.06 7.01 -5.44
CA VAL A 173 10.86 7.71 -6.71
C VAL A 173 10.99 6.70 -7.84
N ILE A 174 9.93 6.57 -8.65
CA ILE A 174 9.91 5.81 -9.90
C ILE A 174 9.45 6.76 -10.99
N TYR A 175 10.25 6.91 -12.03
CA TYR A 175 9.86 7.67 -13.21
C TYR A 175 9.44 6.70 -14.31
N ALA A 176 8.24 6.87 -14.84
CA ALA A 176 7.76 6.19 -16.03
C ALA A 176 7.38 7.23 -17.09
N PRO A 177 7.94 7.18 -18.31
CA PRO A 177 7.51 8.03 -19.42
C PRO A 177 6.07 7.72 -19.84
N SER A 178 5.45 8.58 -20.62
CA SER A 178 4.01 8.56 -20.92
C SER A 178 3.49 7.21 -21.43
N ASN A 179 4.24 6.56 -22.33
CA ASN A 179 3.87 5.26 -22.88
C ASN A 179 3.93 4.12 -21.82
N GLU A 180 4.99 4.09 -21.03
CA GLU A 180 5.14 3.11 -19.94
C GLU A 180 4.11 3.33 -18.85
N PHE A 181 3.86 4.61 -18.50
CA PHE A 181 2.85 4.96 -17.50
C PHE A 181 1.44 4.60 -17.97
N ALA A 182 1.11 4.79 -19.26
CA ALA A 182 -0.16 4.36 -19.83
C ALA A 182 -0.34 2.83 -19.77
N ALA A 183 0.70 2.06 -20.13
CA ALA A 183 0.69 0.61 -20.02
C ALA A 183 0.55 0.14 -18.56
N PHE A 184 1.25 0.79 -17.63
CA PHE A 184 1.12 0.55 -16.20
C PHE A 184 -0.31 0.80 -15.70
N MET A 185 -0.93 1.94 -16.07
CA MET A 185 -2.30 2.25 -15.68
C MET A 185 -3.29 1.21 -16.21
N ALA A 186 -3.15 0.78 -17.47
CA ALA A 186 -4.01 -0.24 -18.04
C ALA A 186 -3.89 -1.59 -17.31
N LYS A 187 -2.65 -2.03 -17.01
CA LYS A 187 -2.37 -3.24 -16.23
C LYS A 187 -2.94 -3.13 -14.81
N SER A 188 -2.74 -1.99 -14.16
CA SER A 188 -3.23 -1.72 -12.81
C SER A 188 -4.77 -1.74 -12.77
N ASN A 189 -5.44 -1.14 -13.75
CA ASN A 189 -6.90 -1.15 -13.85
C ASN A 189 -7.44 -2.58 -13.94
N THR A 190 -6.83 -3.44 -14.77
CA THR A 190 -7.23 -4.84 -14.89
C THR A 190 -7.00 -5.61 -13.58
N GLY A 191 -5.82 -5.48 -12.97
CA GLY A 191 -5.47 -6.19 -11.74
C GLY A 191 -6.31 -5.75 -10.54
N LEU A 192 -6.46 -4.44 -10.34
CA LEU A 192 -7.29 -3.89 -9.26
C LEU A 192 -8.77 -4.22 -9.48
N GLY A 193 -9.27 -4.17 -10.72
CA GLY A 193 -10.62 -4.59 -11.05
C GLY A 193 -10.89 -6.06 -10.71
N ALA A 194 -9.94 -6.95 -10.99
CA ALA A 194 -10.05 -8.36 -10.61
C ALA A 194 -10.07 -8.53 -9.06
N THR A 195 -9.29 -7.76 -8.34
CA THR A 195 -9.32 -7.77 -6.87
C THR A 195 -10.65 -7.23 -6.35
N MET A 196 -11.15 -6.13 -6.90
CA MET A 196 -12.45 -5.55 -6.52
C MET A 196 -13.62 -6.53 -6.75
N LYS A 197 -13.61 -7.26 -7.88
CA LYS A 197 -14.59 -8.34 -8.13
C LYS A 197 -14.47 -9.44 -7.07
N ALA A 198 -13.25 -9.86 -6.77
CA ALA A 198 -13.01 -10.95 -5.82
C ALA A 198 -13.48 -10.63 -4.39
N VAL A 199 -13.57 -9.35 -4.02
CA VAL A 199 -14.08 -8.90 -2.72
C VAL A 199 -15.51 -8.35 -2.78
N GLY A 200 -16.21 -8.56 -3.90
CA GLY A 200 -17.62 -8.18 -4.04
C GLY A 200 -17.90 -6.68 -4.15
N LEU A 201 -16.90 -5.86 -4.43
CA LEU A 201 -17.07 -4.39 -4.57
C LEU A 201 -17.62 -3.98 -5.92
N ILE A 202 -17.42 -4.80 -6.94
CA ILE A 202 -18.00 -4.64 -8.29
C ILE A 202 -18.46 -6.01 -8.81
N LYS A 203 -19.43 -5.98 -9.73
CA LYS A 203 -19.97 -7.17 -10.41
C LYS A 203 -19.09 -7.61 -11.59
#